data_39d54142414a253a5132778f355498fc
#
_entry.id   39d54142414a253a5132778f355498fc
#
_cell.length_a   1.000
_cell.length_b   1.000
_cell.length_c   1.000
_cell.angle_alpha   90.00
_cell.angle_beta   90.00
_cell.angle_gamma   90.00
#
_symmetry.space_group_name_H-M   'P 1'
#
loop_
_entity.id
_entity.type
_entity.pdbx_description
1 polymer ?
#
loop_
_entity_poly.entity_id
_entity_poly.type
_entity_poly.pdbx_seq_one_letter_code
_entity_poly.pdbx_strand_id
1 'polypeptide(L)'
;MQIGIAGLGRMGAAIAARLIEVGHTLTVWNRSPDKAKPLETAGAALARSPGELAGKVETVITILTDAAAIEAVYDGPSGLLSGDVAGKLFIEMSTVQPQTEIDLARRVRAKGAGLVECPVGGTVGPARQGKLIGLMGPRTAMPCAPSRSSSNSAAGSSTSDRSATAP
;
A
#
# COMPACT_ATOMS: atom_id res chain seq x y z
N MET A 1 -5.62 11.22 4.41
CA MET A 1 -5.29 9.78 4.31
C MET A 1 -3.79 9.62 4.45
N GLN A 2 -3.34 8.47 4.97
CA GLN A 2 -1.93 8.10 4.98
C GLN A 2 -1.61 7.31 3.71
N ILE A 3 -0.73 7.84 2.87
CA ILE A 3 -0.40 7.27 1.56
C ILE A 3 1.11 7.08 1.46
N GLY A 4 1.52 5.92 0.99
CA GLY A 4 2.90 5.63 0.64
C GLY A 4 3.17 5.90 -0.84
N ILE A 5 4.34 6.44 -1.18
CA ILE A 5 4.76 6.55 -2.58
C ILE A 5 6.15 5.94 -2.74
N ALA A 6 6.25 4.92 -3.59
CA ALA A 6 7.51 4.32 -4.00
C ALA A 6 7.83 4.68 -5.46
N GLY A 7 8.99 5.31 -5.66
CA GLY A 7 9.42 5.81 -6.95
C GLY A 7 9.22 7.31 -7.10
N LEU A 8 10.28 8.08 -6.83
CA LEU A 8 10.30 9.55 -6.88
C LEU A 8 11.05 10.04 -8.12
N GLY A 9 10.68 9.47 -9.27
CA GLY A 9 11.02 10.02 -10.56
C GLY A 9 10.30 11.36 -10.80
N ARG A 10 10.41 11.93 -12.01
CA ARG A 10 9.77 13.22 -12.34
C ARG A 10 8.26 13.22 -12.05
N MET A 11 7.57 12.14 -12.39
CA MET A 11 6.13 12.00 -12.19
C MET A 11 5.79 11.71 -10.72
N GLY A 12 6.45 10.74 -10.10
CA GLY A 12 6.19 10.38 -8.70
C GLY A 12 6.42 11.54 -7.74
N ALA A 13 7.48 12.32 -7.94
CA ALA A 13 7.72 13.52 -7.15
C ALA A 13 6.63 14.60 -7.34
N ALA A 14 6.13 14.76 -8.57
CA ALA A 14 5.04 15.71 -8.85
C ALA A 14 3.71 15.28 -8.21
N ILE A 15 3.40 13.99 -8.28
CA ILE A 15 2.22 13.41 -7.63
C ILE A 15 2.34 13.56 -6.10
N ALA A 16 3.51 13.21 -5.52
CA ALA A 16 3.75 13.34 -4.10
C ALA A 16 3.56 14.79 -3.61
N ALA A 17 4.16 15.77 -4.30
CA ALA A 17 4.01 17.17 -3.97
C ALA A 17 2.54 17.62 -3.99
N ARG A 18 1.78 17.18 -5.00
CA ARG A 18 0.36 17.51 -5.10
C ARG A 18 -0.46 16.89 -3.97
N LEU A 19 -0.17 15.65 -3.60
CA LEU A 19 -0.88 14.98 -2.50
C LEU A 19 -0.62 15.65 -1.15
N ILE A 20 0.61 16.14 -0.90
CA ILE A 20 0.93 16.95 0.29
C ILE A 20 0.13 18.26 0.26
N GLU A 21 0.13 18.97 -0.86
CA GLU A 21 -0.57 20.25 -1.03
C GLU A 21 -2.07 20.15 -0.73
N VAL A 22 -2.71 19.03 -1.11
CA VAL A 22 -4.14 18.79 -0.83
C VAL A 22 -4.40 18.16 0.54
N GLY A 23 -3.40 18.09 1.41
CA GLY A 23 -3.56 17.73 2.82
C GLY A 23 -3.47 16.23 3.13
N HIS A 24 -2.86 15.42 2.27
CA HIS A 24 -2.57 14.02 2.60
C HIS A 24 -1.26 13.89 3.37
N THR A 25 -1.21 12.95 4.31
CA THR A 25 0.02 12.58 5.02
C THR A 25 0.77 11.55 4.17
N LEU A 26 2.01 11.87 3.78
CA LEU A 26 2.79 10.99 2.93
C LEU A 26 3.96 10.34 3.67
N THR A 27 4.19 9.09 3.36
CA THR A 27 5.46 8.40 3.54
C THR A 27 6.04 8.10 2.16
N VAL A 28 7.30 8.45 1.91
CA VAL A 28 7.91 8.30 0.60
C VAL A 28 9.15 7.43 0.65
N TRP A 29 9.40 6.72 -0.44
CA TRP A 29 10.62 5.96 -0.63
C TRP A 29 11.12 6.06 -2.08
N ASN A 30 12.42 6.10 -2.24
CA ASN A 30 13.08 6.01 -3.54
C ASN A 30 14.44 5.33 -3.41
N ARG A 31 14.84 4.57 -4.43
CA ARG A 31 16.16 3.90 -4.48
C ARG A 31 17.34 4.87 -4.24
N SER A 32 17.22 6.11 -4.75
CA SER A 32 18.18 7.17 -4.48
C SER A 32 17.57 8.13 -3.45
N PRO A 33 18.03 8.15 -2.20
CA PRO A 33 17.41 8.92 -1.10
C PRO A 33 17.39 10.44 -1.35
N ASP A 34 18.37 10.96 -2.10
CA ASP A 34 18.43 12.39 -2.39
C ASP A 34 17.21 12.93 -3.12
N LYS A 35 16.51 12.08 -3.88
CA LYS A 35 15.28 12.47 -4.56
C LYS A 35 14.10 12.69 -3.62
N ALA A 36 14.18 12.17 -2.41
CA ALA A 36 13.13 12.33 -1.40
C ALA A 36 13.29 13.62 -0.58
N LYS A 37 14.49 14.19 -0.49
CA LYS A 37 14.79 15.39 0.32
C LYS A 37 13.83 16.57 0.11
N PRO A 38 13.47 16.95 -1.13
CA PRO A 38 12.52 18.05 -1.35
C PRO A 38 11.12 17.76 -0.77
N LEU A 39 10.71 16.50 -0.79
CA LEU A 39 9.40 16.08 -0.26
C LEU A 39 9.43 15.97 1.27
N GLU A 40 10.56 15.57 1.85
CA GLU A 40 10.77 15.60 3.29
C GLU A 40 10.69 17.02 3.82
N THR A 41 11.32 17.99 3.15
CA THR A 41 11.20 19.41 3.47
C THR A 41 9.74 19.90 3.35
N ALA A 42 8.95 19.32 2.44
CA ALA A 42 7.54 19.62 2.27
C ALA A 42 6.63 18.88 3.27
N GLY A 43 7.17 18.07 4.20
CA GLY A 43 6.44 17.41 5.27
C GLY A 43 6.17 15.93 5.06
N ALA A 44 6.74 15.28 4.04
CA ALA A 44 6.64 13.83 3.88
C ALA A 44 7.59 13.10 4.84
N ALA A 45 7.14 11.98 5.42
CA ALA A 45 8.01 11.07 6.14
C ALA A 45 8.84 10.22 5.16
N LEU A 46 10.09 9.91 5.52
CA LEU A 46 10.96 9.08 4.72
C LEU A 46 10.95 7.63 5.23
N ALA A 47 10.81 6.66 4.35
CA ALA A 47 11.01 5.25 4.63
C ALA A 47 12.42 4.81 4.18
N ARG A 48 13.04 3.90 4.92
CA ARG A 48 14.38 3.37 4.63
C ARG A 48 14.33 2.24 3.60
N SER A 49 13.18 1.57 3.49
CA SER A 49 12.95 0.48 2.53
C SER A 49 11.50 0.50 2.03
N PRO A 50 11.20 -0.18 0.90
CA PRO A 50 9.83 -0.36 0.45
C PRO A 50 8.96 -1.09 1.49
N GLY A 51 9.49 -2.09 2.18
CA GLY A 51 8.78 -2.83 3.23
C GLY A 51 8.43 -1.94 4.42
N GLU A 52 9.34 -1.06 4.85
CA GLU A 52 9.04 -0.07 5.88
C GLU A 52 7.94 0.90 5.44
N LEU A 53 7.97 1.34 4.18
CA LEU A 53 6.91 2.18 3.61
C LEU A 53 5.56 1.47 3.68
N ALA A 54 5.48 0.23 3.19
CA ALA A 54 4.25 -0.54 3.21
C ALA A 54 3.74 -0.80 4.64
N GLY A 55 4.64 -0.96 5.61
CA GLY A 55 4.28 -1.14 7.02
C GLY A 55 3.61 0.09 7.66
N LYS A 56 3.85 1.29 7.15
CA LYS A 56 3.37 2.56 7.73
C LYS A 56 2.05 3.06 7.17
N VAL A 57 1.58 2.51 6.06
CA VAL A 57 0.42 3.05 5.33
C VAL A 57 -0.55 1.94 4.92
N GLU A 58 -1.78 2.31 4.59
CA GLU A 58 -2.80 1.39 4.06
C GLU A 58 -2.85 1.39 2.53
N THR A 59 -2.45 2.50 1.91
CA THR A 59 -2.44 2.64 0.45
C THR A 59 -1.04 3.00 -0.02
N VAL A 60 -0.53 2.25 -0.99
CA VAL A 60 0.78 2.49 -1.61
C VAL A 60 0.60 2.80 -3.10
N ILE A 61 1.15 3.91 -3.53
CA ILE A 61 1.27 4.25 -4.95
C ILE A 61 2.68 3.90 -5.41
N THR A 62 2.80 3.20 -6.52
CA THR A 62 4.08 2.90 -7.16
C THR A 62 4.12 3.51 -8.55
N ILE A 63 5.25 4.12 -8.89
CA ILE A 63 5.52 4.64 -10.23
C ILE A 63 7.00 4.44 -10.55
N LEU A 64 7.28 3.36 -11.26
CA LEU A 64 8.60 2.80 -11.48
C LEU A 64 8.94 2.80 -12.97
N THR A 65 10.19 2.53 -13.31
CA THR A 65 10.70 2.70 -14.67
C THR A 65 10.42 1.51 -15.60
N ASP A 66 10.43 0.30 -15.03
CA ASP A 66 10.40 -0.94 -15.81
C ASP A 66 10.03 -2.15 -14.91
N ALA A 67 9.86 -3.32 -15.55
CA ALA A 67 9.52 -4.57 -14.87
C ALA A 67 10.56 -4.99 -13.82
N ALA A 68 11.85 -4.78 -14.09
CA ALA A 68 12.92 -5.13 -13.14
C ALA A 68 12.86 -4.25 -11.88
N ALA A 69 12.53 -2.98 -12.04
CA ALA A 69 12.32 -2.07 -10.90
C ALA A 69 11.08 -2.48 -10.09
N ILE A 70 10.01 -2.91 -10.74
CA ILE A 70 8.81 -3.46 -10.07
C ILE A 70 9.19 -4.69 -9.26
N GLU A 71 9.87 -5.66 -9.85
CA GLU A 71 10.30 -6.87 -9.17
C GLU A 71 11.18 -6.56 -7.95
N ALA A 72 12.20 -5.71 -8.11
CA ALA A 72 13.08 -5.32 -7.02
C ALA A 72 12.35 -4.58 -5.87
N VAL A 73 11.38 -3.72 -6.19
CA VAL A 73 10.64 -2.93 -5.19
C VAL A 73 9.57 -3.74 -4.49
N TYR A 74 8.88 -4.64 -5.19
CA TYR A 74 7.84 -5.46 -4.59
C TYR A 74 8.39 -6.71 -3.88
N ASP A 75 9.30 -7.45 -4.51
CA ASP A 75 9.72 -8.78 -4.09
C ASP A 75 11.14 -8.84 -3.51
N GLY A 76 11.88 -7.73 -3.50
CA GLY A 76 13.21 -7.66 -2.91
C GLY A 76 13.21 -8.02 -1.40
N PRO A 77 14.38 -8.31 -0.79
CA PRO A 77 14.46 -8.74 0.62
C PRO A 77 13.79 -7.81 1.63
N SER A 78 13.72 -6.51 1.31
CA SER A 78 12.98 -5.49 2.07
C SER A 78 11.94 -4.81 1.17
N GLY A 79 11.36 -5.58 0.24
CA GLY A 79 10.37 -5.10 -0.73
C GLY A 79 9.01 -4.82 -0.10
N LEU A 80 8.12 -4.27 -0.89
CA LEU A 80 6.77 -3.91 -0.45
C LEU A 80 5.99 -5.12 0.11
N LEU A 81 6.23 -6.32 -0.44
CA LEU A 81 5.56 -7.56 -0.03
C LEU A 81 6.31 -8.37 1.03
N SER A 82 7.38 -7.82 1.61
CA SER A 82 8.21 -8.53 2.60
C SER A 82 7.54 -8.66 3.98
N GLY A 83 6.60 -7.79 4.31
CA GLY A 83 5.84 -7.79 5.56
C GLY A 83 4.39 -8.22 5.41
N ASP A 84 3.59 -7.98 6.46
CA ASP A 84 2.14 -8.17 6.38
C ASP A 84 1.51 -7.00 5.62
N VAL A 85 0.91 -7.32 4.49
CA VAL A 85 0.23 -6.37 3.62
C VAL A 85 -1.25 -6.74 3.41
N ALA A 86 -1.77 -7.68 4.18
CA ALA A 86 -3.17 -8.08 4.09
C ALA A 86 -4.11 -6.88 4.28
N GLY A 87 -5.08 -6.74 3.38
CA GLY A 87 -6.04 -5.64 3.38
C GLY A 87 -5.53 -4.30 2.85
N LYS A 88 -4.24 -4.19 2.50
CA LYS A 88 -3.69 -2.96 1.91
C LYS A 88 -4.02 -2.84 0.42
N LEU A 89 -4.00 -1.61 -0.08
CA LEU A 89 -4.22 -1.29 -1.48
C LEU A 89 -2.93 -0.81 -2.13
N PHE A 90 -2.54 -1.45 -3.22
CA PHE A 90 -1.47 -0.98 -4.10
C PHE A 90 -2.06 -0.38 -5.37
N ILE A 91 -1.60 0.80 -5.76
CA ILE A 91 -1.97 1.50 -6.99
C ILE A 91 -0.71 1.59 -7.84
N GLU A 92 -0.64 0.75 -8.88
CA GLU A 92 0.49 0.70 -9.79
C GLU A 92 0.26 1.66 -10.96
N MET A 93 1.13 2.65 -11.07
CA MET A 93 1.02 3.72 -12.09
C MET A 93 2.13 3.66 -13.15
N SER A 94 2.97 2.62 -13.12
CA SER A 94 4.03 2.46 -14.13
C SER A 94 3.44 2.10 -15.50
N THR A 95 4.21 2.32 -16.55
CA THR A 95 3.86 1.88 -17.91
C THR A 95 4.76 0.71 -18.26
N VAL A 96 4.24 -0.49 -18.15
CA VAL A 96 4.98 -1.75 -18.38
C VAL A 96 4.16 -2.70 -19.25
N GLN A 97 4.74 -3.85 -19.57
CA GLN A 97 4.05 -4.91 -20.32
C GLN A 97 2.88 -5.48 -19.51
N PRO A 98 1.73 -5.81 -20.13
CA PRO A 98 0.56 -6.35 -19.44
C PRO A 98 0.87 -7.62 -18.63
N GLN A 99 1.80 -8.45 -19.09
CA GLN A 99 2.18 -9.66 -18.38
C GLN A 99 2.84 -9.34 -17.03
N THR A 100 3.62 -8.27 -16.93
CA THR A 100 4.22 -7.80 -15.67
C THR A 100 3.15 -7.45 -14.65
N GLU A 101 2.09 -6.75 -15.06
CA GLU A 101 0.97 -6.37 -14.21
C GLU A 101 0.16 -7.59 -13.74
N ILE A 102 -0.10 -8.53 -14.66
CA ILE A 102 -0.81 -9.79 -14.33
C ILE A 102 -0.05 -10.58 -13.28
N ASP A 103 1.26 -10.73 -13.43
CA ASP A 103 2.09 -11.49 -12.52
C ASP A 103 2.25 -10.77 -11.17
N LEU A 104 2.39 -9.46 -11.17
CA LEU A 104 2.38 -8.64 -9.97
C LEU A 104 1.05 -8.78 -9.21
N ALA A 105 -0.08 -8.68 -9.93
CA ALA A 105 -1.40 -8.80 -9.33
C ALA A 105 -1.60 -10.15 -8.62
N ARG A 106 -1.08 -11.24 -9.18
CA ARG A 106 -1.12 -12.58 -8.53
C ARG A 106 -0.34 -12.57 -7.22
N ARG A 107 0.89 -12.02 -7.22
CA ARG A 107 1.75 -11.96 -6.03
C ARG A 107 1.14 -11.10 -4.93
N VAL A 108 0.64 -9.91 -5.26
CA VAL A 108 -0.02 -9.01 -4.31
C VAL A 108 -1.25 -9.68 -3.68
N ARG A 109 -2.08 -10.33 -4.49
CA ARG A 109 -3.27 -11.06 -4.00
C ARG A 109 -2.92 -12.26 -3.13
N ALA A 110 -1.86 -13.00 -3.47
CA ALA A 110 -1.39 -14.11 -2.66
C ALA A 110 -0.98 -13.67 -1.23
N LYS A 111 -0.67 -12.38 -1.05
CA LYS A 111 -0.39 -11.74 0.25
C LYS A 111 -1.64 -11.10 0.89
N GLY A 112 -2.84 -11.32 0.33
CA GLY A 112 -4.08 -10.77 0.87
C GLY A 112 -4.30 -9.27 0.61
N ALA A 113 -3.51 -8.66 -0.27
CA ALA A 113 -3.64 -7.25 -0.63
C ALA A 113 -4.39 -7.06 -1.97
N GLY A 114 -4.87 -5.84 -2.20
CA GLY A 114 -5.45 -5.43 -3.47
C GLY A 114 -4.44 -4.72 -4.37
N LEU A 115 -4.55 -4.94 -5.68
CA LEU A 115 -3.82 -4.16 -6.68
C LEU A 115 -4.79 -3.51 -7.65
N VAL A 116 -4.56 -2.24 -7.93
CA VAL A 116 -5.20 -1.48 -9.02
C VAL A 116 -4.11 -1.03 -9.98
N GLU A 117 -4.19 -1.50 -11.21
CA GLU A 117 -3.40 -0.96 -12.30
C GLU A 117 -4.03 0.36 -12.75
N CYS A 118 -3.25 1.43 -12.74
CA CYS A 118 -3.70 2.76 -13.10
C CYS A 118 -2.57 3.56 -13.77
N PRO A 119 -2.06 3.12 -14.94
CA PRO A 119 -1.09 3.94 -15.66
C PRO A 119 -1.67 5.32 -15.94
N VAL A 120 -0.81 6.34 -15.87
CA VAL A 120 -1.25 7.72 -15.98
C VAL A 120 -0.79 8.36 -17.28
N GLY A 121 -1.73 8.99 -17.97
CA GLY A 121 -1.47 9.87 -19.08
C GLY A 121 -1.31 11.32 -18.63
N GLY A 122 -0.28 11.99 -19.17
CA GLY A 122 0.00 13.38 -18.86
C GLY A 122 1.48 13.65 -18.60
N THR A 123 1.79 14.88 -18.23
CA THR A 123 3.15 15.32 -17.93
C THR A 123 3.23 15.85 -16.49
N VAL A 124 4.43 16.27 -16.08
CA VAL A 124 4.69 16.82 -14.73
C VAL A 124 3.79 18.02 -14.39
N GLY A 125 3.48 18.88 -15.37
CA GLY A 125 2.57 20.03 -15.16
C GLY A 125 1.17 19.62 -14.72
N PRO A 126 0.45 18.81 -15.51
CA PRO A 126 -0.83 18.21 -15.10
C PRO A 126 -0.75 17.43 -13.79
N ALA A 127 0.34 16.70 -13.53
CA ALA A 127 0.52 15.97 -12.27
C ALA A 127 0.47 16.91 -11.04
N ARG A 128 1.21 18.02 -11.10
CA ARG A 128 1.19 19.06 -10.05
C ARG A 128 -0.16 19.73 -9.86
N GLN A 129 -0.97 19.77 -10.89
CA GLN A 129 -2.31 20.35 -10.86
C GLN A 129 -3.41 19.35 -10.47
N GLY A 130 -3.09 18.06 -10.28
CA GLY A 130 -4.08 17.02 -10.05
C GLY A 130 -4.96 16.73 -11.28
N LYS A 131 -4.43 16.95 -12.50
CA LYS A 131 -5.13 16.79 -13.77
C LYS A 131 -4.58 15.64 -14.62
N LEU A 132 -3.99 14.63 -13.99
CA LEU A 132 -3.61 13.41 -14.69
C LEU A 132 -4.86 12.62 -15.10
N ILE A 133 -4.75 11.93 -16.24
CA ILE A 133 -5.76 10.97 -16.68
C ILE A 133 -5.28 9.60 -16.23
N GLY A 134 -6.00 8.95 -15.33
CA GLY A 134 -5.74 7.56 -14.93
C GLY A 134 -6.47 6.60 -15.88
N LEU A 135 -5.74 5.65 -16.45
CA LEU A 135 -6.29 4.58 -17.27
C LEU A 135 -6.47 3.35 -16.38
N MET A 136 -7.60 3.27 -15.70
CA MET A 136 -7.86 2.13 -14.80
C MET A 136 -8.32 0.91 -15.59
N GLY A 137 -7.59 -0.18 -15.42
CA GLY A 137 -8.01 -1.51 -15.85
C GLY A 137 -9.21 -2.03 -15.02
N PRO A 138 -9.82 -3.17 -15.40
CA PRO A 138 -10.94 -3.73 -14.65
C PRO A 138 -10.52 -3.99 -13.21
N ARG A 139 -11.35 -3.50 -12.27
CA ARG A 139 -11.16 -3.74 -10.84
C ARG A 139 -11.14 -5.24 -10.57
N THR A 140 -10.01 -5.78 -10.23
CA THR A 140 -9.97 -7.09 -9.58
C THR A 140 -10.40 -6.91 -8.14
N ALA A 141 -11.54 -7.52 -7.78
CA ALA A 141 -12.12 -7.43 -6.45
C ALA A 141 -11.04 -7.75 -5.38
N MET A 142 -10.93 -6.90 -4.37
CA MET A 142 -10.18 -7.23 -3.17
C MET A 142 -10.80 -8.48 -2.55
N PRO A 143 -9.99 -9.47 -2.12
CA PRO A 143 -10.53 -10.52 -1.27
C PRO A 143 -11.14 -9.85 -0.03
N CYS A 144 -12.39 -10.17 0.25
CA CYS A 144 -13.06 -9.72 1.46
C CYS A 144 -12.21 -10.18 2.64
N ALA A 145 -11.71 -9.25 3.46
CA ALA A 145 -10.99 -9.61 4.66
C ALA A 145 -11.91 -10.52 5.51
N PRO A 146 -11.43 -11.67 6.00
CA PRO A 146 -12.22 -12.48 6.91
C PRO A 146 -12.57 -11.62 8.13
N SER A 147 -13.86 -11.46 8.37
CA SER A 147 -14.36 -10.79 9.56
C SER A 147 -13.72 -11.48 10.78
N ARG A 148 -12.95 -10.74 11.57
CA ARG A 148 -12.45 -11.23 12.85
C ARG A 148 -13.68 -11.52 13.71
N SER A 149 -14.10 -12.77 13.76
CA SER A 149 -15.06 -13.21 14.73
C SER A 149 -14.38 -13.10 16.10
N SER A 150 -14.77 -12.13 16.88
CA SER A 150 -14.44 -12.05 18.31
C SER A 150 -15.14 -13.23 19.00
N SER A 151 -14.43 -14.35 19.14
CA SER A 151 -14.86 -15.43 20.03
C SER A 151 -14.68 -14.94 21.47
N ASN A 152 -15.70 -14.28 21.99
CA ASN A 152 -15.80 -13.99 23.39
C ASN A 152 -16.27 -15.28 24.08
N SER A 153 -15.32 -16.15 24.45
CA SER A 153 -15.62 -17.30 25.30
C SER A 153 -15.81 -16.80 26.72
N ALA A 154 -17.05 -16.52 27.09
CA ALA A 154 -17.43 -16.34 28.47
C ALA A 154 -17.24 -17.68 29.20
N ALA A 155 -16.25 -17.72 30.08
CA ALA A 155 -16.08 -18.83 31.01
C ALA A 155 -17.27 -18.84 31.99
N GLY A 156 -18.10 -19.85 31.84
CA GLY A 156 -19.16 -20.11 32.80
C GLY A 156 -18.59 -20.63 34.13
N SER A 157 -18.77 -19.84 35.17
CA SER A 157 -18.50 -20.27 36.56
C SER A 157 -19.58 -21.26 36.97
N SER A 158 -19.19 -22.50 37.21
CA SER A 158 -20.04 -23.49 37.89
C SER A 158 -20.02 -23.25 39.41
N THR A 159 -21.10 -22.74 39.93
CA THR A 159 -21.38 -22.79 41.36
C THR A 159 -22.01 -24.13 41.72
N SER A 160 -21.28 -24.94 42.48
CA SER A 160 -21.79 -26.13 43.11
C SER A 160 -22.63 -25.74 44.31
N ASP A 161 -23.93 -25.99 44.25
CA ASP A 161 -24.80 -25.92 45.39
C ASP A 161 -24.83 -27.27 46.12
N ARG A 162 -24.49 -27.23 47.41
CA ARG A 162 -24.60 -28.37 48.30
C ARG A 162 -25.86 -28.17 49.14
N SER A 163 -26.88 -28.91 48.83
CA SER A 163 -27.98 -29.08 49.78
C SER A 163 -27.66 -30.24 50.71
N ALA A 164 -27.58 -29.95 51.99
CA ALA A 164 -27.53 -30.92 53.08
C ALA A 164 -28.95 -31.32 53.48
N THR A 165 -29.12 -32.60 53.57
CA THR A 165 -30.34 -33.26 54.07
C THR A 165 -30.19 -33.59 55.53
N ALA A 166 -31.23 -33.50 56.24
CA ALA A 166 -31.71 -34.52 57.17
C ALA A 166 -32.37 -33.91 58.47
N PRO A 167 -33.07 -34.61 59.22
CA PRO A 167 -33.60 -35.96 59.14
C PRO A 167 -35.09 -36.04 58.87
#